data_432a79d0c6304b798cd95267e33cde79
#
_entry.id   432a79d0c6304b798cd95267e33cde79
#
_cell.length_a   1.000
_cell.length_b   1.000
_cell.length_c   1.000
_cell.angle_alpha   90.00
_cell.angle_beta   90.00
_cell.angle_gamma   90.00
#
_symmetry.space_group_name_H-M   'P 1'
#
loop_
_entity.id
_entity.type
_entity.pdbx_description
1 polymer ?
#
loop_
_entity_poly.entity_id
_entity_poly.type
_entity_poly.pdbx_seq_one_letter_code
_entity_poly.pdbx_strand_id
1 'polypeptide(L)'
;MRARTSEVISDDDMSDKAGWLYADLFLALMVIFLATISFVPEIRLVGEDSNSVRIQSSTIKQSTNYNFDQGLTLLLDAPDGQLVSSRIAQFLADSKLPSDAEVVFMKMIGGFADNPSGESAATTRAIKYGMTLKNENPELFGLATLSVDISKSVADGKVALVLTFAAVPKK
;
A
#
# COMPACT_ATOMS: atom_id res chain seq x y z
N MET A 1 59.81 -35.28 37.96
CA MET A 1 59.36 -35.11 36.60
C MET A 1 57.85 -35.10 36.56
N ARG A 2 57.21 -33.92 36.35
CA ARG A 2 55.73 -33.80 36.21
C ARG A 2 55.42 -33.66 34.75
N ALA A 3 54.72 -34.65 34.19
CA ALA A 3 54.21 -34.61 32.82
C ALA A 3 53.06 -33.57 32.78
N ARG A 4 53.20 -32.57 31.91
CA ARG A 4 52.10 -31.68 31.52
C ARG A 4 51.26 -32.39 30.47
N THR A 5 50.05 -32.75 30.84
CA THR A 5 49.02 -33.16 29.90
C THR A 5 48.50 -31.90 29.21
N SER A 6 48.81 -31.72 27.94
CA SER A 6 48.21 -30.72 27.09
C SER A 6 46.77 -31.18 26.77
N GLU A 7 45.77 -30.49 27.31
CA GLU A 7 44.38 -30.64 26.87
C GLU A 7 44.30 -30.19 25.41
N VAL A 8 44.08 -31.14 24.52
CA VAL A 8 43.69 -30.88 23.15
C VAL A 8 42.25 -30.43 23.20
N ILE A 9 42.01 -29.11 23.09
CA ILE A 9 40.67 -28.55 22.89
C ILE A 9 40.21 -29.05 21.53
N SER A 10 39.22 -29.92 21.53
CA SER A 10 38.64 -30.52 20.35
C SER A 10 37.90 -29.43 19.54
N ASP A 11 38.28 -29.25 18.26
CA ASP A 11 37.64 -28.30 17.33
C ASP A 11 36.16 -28.57 17.11
N ASP A 12 35.65 -29.77 17.43
CA ASP A 12 34.25 -30.17 17.34
C ASP A 12 33.32 -29.38 18.30
N ASP A 13 33.84 -28.99 19.47
CA ASP A 13 33.05 -28.30 20.50
C ASP A 13 32.74 -26.83 20.13
N MET A 14 33.54 -26.22 19.25
CA MET A 14 33.32 -24.88 18.74
C MET A 14 32.30 -24.84 17.60
N SER A 15 32.23 -25.88 16.79
CA SER A 15 31.29 -25.97 15.68
C SER A 15 29.87 -26.15 16.17
N ASP A 16 29.64 -26.95 17.22
CA ASP A 16 28.32 -27.17 17.83
C ASP A 16 27.79 -25.91 18.51
N LYS A 17 28.64 -25.14 19.19
CA LYS A 17 28.27 -23.88 19.82
C LYS A 17 27.96 -22.77 18.80
N ALA A 18 28.66 -22.77 17.66
CA ALA A 18 28.35 -21.84 16.57
C ALA A 18 27.00 -22.15 15.93
N GLY A 19 26.64 -23.43 15.76
CA GLY A 19 25.35 -23.85 15.21
C GLY A 19 24.14 -23.37 16.03
N TRP A 20 24.26 -23.40 17.35
CA TRP A 20 23.21 -22.92 18.26
C TRP A 20 23.00 -21.40 18.17
N LEU A 21 24.08 -20.63 18.06
CA LEU A 21 24.01 -19.17 17.89
C LEU A 21 23.35 -18.78 16.56
N TYR A 22 23.64 -19.50 15.49
CA TYR A 22 23.01 -19.27 14.18
C TYR A 22 21.50 -19.65 14.20
N ALA A 23 21.14 -20.74 14.88
CA ALA A 23 19.74 -21.15 15.00
C ALA A 23 18.89 -20.12 15.76
N ASP A 24 19.42 -19.54 16.84
CA ASP A 24 18.75 -18.52 17.64
C ASP A 24 18.59 -17.21 16.86
N LEU A 25 19.65 -16.78 16.16
CA LEU A 25 19.62 -15.60 15.28
C LEU A 25 18.59 -15.77 14.14
N PHE A 26 18.54 -16.97 13.55
CA PHE A 26 17.59 -17.27 12.46
C PHE A 26 16.15 -17.28 12.97
N LEU A 27 15.93 -17.82 14.17
CA LEU A 27 14.61 -17.84 14.80
C LEU A 27 14.14 -16.42 15.14
N ALA A 28 15.03 -15.58 15.69
CA ALA A 28 14.74 -14.18 15.96
C ALA A 28 14.39 -13.40 14.68
N LEU A 29 15.14 -13.65 13.60
CA LEU A 29 14.92 -13.04 12.30
C LEU A 29 13.59 -13.47 11.68
N MET A 30 13.21 -14.75 11.84
CA MET A 30 11.94 -15.31 11.38
C MET A 30 10.75 -14.70 12.13
N VAL A 31 10.86 -14.47 13.45
CA VAL A 31 9.82 -13.79 14.23
C VAL A 31 9.65 -12.34 13.78
N ILE A 32 10.74 -11.63 13.50
CA ILE A 32 10.68 -10.25 12.98
C ILE A 32 10.00 -10.24 11.60
N PHE A 33 10.34 -11.17 10.71
CA PHE A 33 9.71 -11.29 9.41
C PHE A 33 8.20 -11.62 9.51
N LEU A 34 7.80 -12.54 10.39
CA LEU A 34 6.39 -12.85 10.62
C LEU A 34 5.64 -11.66 11.19
N ALA A 35 6.25 -10.89 12.10
CA ALA A 35 5.65 -9.68 12.65
C ALA A 35 5.45 -8.59 11.55
N THR A 36 6.39 -8.45 10.61
CA THR A 36 6.28 -7.48 9.51
C THR A 36 5.23 -7.89 8.47
N ILE A 37 5.06 -9.20 8.20
CA ILE A 37 4.05 -9.69 7.24
C ILE A 37 2.61 -9.52 7.79
N SER A 38 2.43 -9.54 9.12
CA SER A 38 1.11 -9.31 9.75
C SER A 38 0.55 -7.89 9.55
N PHE A 39 1.32 -6.96 9.00
CA PHE A 39 0.89 -5.59 8.71
C PHE A 39 0.48 -5.35 7.25
N VAL A 40 0.29 -6.38 6.45
CA VAL A 40 -0.28 -6.19 5.10
C VAL A 40 -1.79 -6.02 5.24
N PRO A 41 -2.36 -4.82 4.98
CA PRO A 41 -3.80 -4.63 5.01
C PRO A 41 -4.46 -5.45 3.90
N GLU A 42 -5.33 -6.38 4.27
CA GLU A 42 -6.18 -7.08 3.29
C GLU A 42 -7.16 -6.09 2.66
N ILE A 43 -6.97 -5.78 1.39
CA ILE A 43 -7.92 -5.02 0.59
C ILE A 43 -9.03 -5.98 0.17
N ARG A 44 -10.14 -5.99 0.90
CA ARG A 44 -11.36 -6.70 0.49
C ARG A 44 -12.20 -5.77 -0.38
N LEU A 45 -12.29 -6.09 -1.65
CA LEU A 45 -13.25 -5.48 -2.57
C LEU A 45 -14.63 -6.10 -2.31
N VAL A 46 -15.52 -5.37 -1.65
CA VAL A 46 -16.91 -5.80 -1.42
C VAL A 46 -17.82 -5.00 -2.35
N GLY A 47 -18.53 -5.70 -3.22
CA GLY A 47 -19.77 -5.24 -3.84
C GLY A 47 -19.71 -4.95 -5.34
N GLU A 48 -20.33 -5.81 -6.11
CA GLU A 48 -20.94 -5.50 -7.39
C GLU A 48 -22.08 -4.49 -7.16
N ASP A 49 -22.15 -3.47 -7.99
CA ASP A 49 -23.18 -2.43 -8.08
C ASP A 49 -22.87 -1.10 -7.37
N SER A 50 -21.85 -0.44 -7.83
CA SER A 50 -21.76 1.03 -8.00
C SER A 50 -20.32 1.45 -8.20
N ASN A 51 -20.08 2.49 -8.99
CA ASN A 51 -18.76 3.00 -9.38
C ASN A 51 -17.88 3.51 -8.23
N SER A 52 -18.18 3.17 -6.99
CA SER A 52 -17.39 3.52 -5.81
C SER A 52 -17.20 2.32 -4.89
N VAL A 53 -15.97 1.87 -4.74
CA VAL A 53 -15.58 0.84 -3.77
C VAL A 53 -15.13 1.53 -2.50
N ARG A 54 -15.83 1.31 -1.40
CA ARG A 54 -15.44 1.83 -0.08
C ARG A 54 -14.49 0.82 0.57
N ILE A 55 -13.23 1.21 0.77
CA ILE A 55 -12.28 0.42 1.53
C ILE A 55 -12.43 0.79 3.01
N GLN A 56 -12.89 -0.16 3.83
CA GLN A 56 -12.81 -0.01 5.27
C GLN A 56 -11.43 -0.51 5.73
N SER A 57 -10.54 0.42 6.04
CA SER A 57 -9.26 0.14 6.70
C SER A 57 -9.49 -0.17 8.17
N SER A 58 -9.12 -1.36 8.61
CA SER A 58 -9.08 -1.70 10.03
C SER A 58 -7.81 -1.13 10.67
N THR A 59 -8.03 -0.17 11.53
CA THR A 59 -7.26 0.21 12.73
C THR A 59 -5.76 0.46 12.59
N ILE A 60 -5.39 1.65 12.12
CA ILE A 60 -4.12 2.29 12.49
C ILE A 60 -4.47 3.41 13.48
N LYS A 61 -3.87 3.36 14.69
CA LYS A 61 -4.05 4.39 15.72
C LYS A 61 -3.65 5.77 15.17
N GLN A 62 -4.60 6.67 15.14
CA GLN A 62 -4.54 8.01 14.60
C GLN A 62 -3.38 8.84 15.14
N SER A 63 -2.63 9.41 14.23
CA SER A 63 -2.01 10.71 14.41
C SER A 63 -3.13 11.76 14.24
N THR A 64 -3.26 12.69 15.16
CA THR A 64 -4.42 13.55 15.43
C THR A 64 -4.84 14.49 14.28
N ASN A 65 -4.22 14.47 13.12
CA ASN A 65 -4.47 15.42 12.03
C ASN A 65 -4.79 14.80 10.66
N TYR A 66 -4.80 13.46 10.53
CA TYR A 66 -5.09 12.82 9.24
C TYR A 66 -6.14 11.73 9.42
N ASN A 67 -7.23 11.82 8.72
CA ASN A 67 -8.25 10.78 8.70
C ASN A 67 -7.94 9.79 7.56
N PHE A 68 -7.04 8.85 7.81
CA PHE A 68 -6.67 7.82 6.84
C PHE A 68 -7.75 6.75 6.65
N ASP A 69 -8.75 6.70 7.54
CA ASP A 69 -9.81 5.69 7.52
C ASP A 69 -10.90 5.97 6.47
N GLN A 70 -10.92 7.16 5.88
CA GLN A 70 -11.87 7.54 4.84
C GLN A 70 -11.14 7.82 3.54
N GLY A 71 -10.96 6.80 2.73
CA GLY A 71 -10.44 6.91 1.37
C GLY A 71 -11.58 6.86 0.34
N LEU A 72 -11.46 7.63 -0.74
CA LEU A 72 -12.32 7.50 -1.90
C LEU A 72 -11.69 6.50 -2.87
N THR A 73 -12.45 5.47 -3.26
CA THR A 73 -12.02 4.54 -4.30
C THR A 73 -12.94 4.65 -5.50
N LEU A 74 -12.37 4.84 -6.68
CA LEU A 74 -13.07 4.94 -7.95
C LEU A 74 -12.51 3.91 -8.92
N LEU A 75 -13.39 3.26 -9.69
CA LEU A 75 -12.98 2.41 -10.80
C LEU A 75 -13.06 3.23 -12.09
N LEU A 76 -11.95 3.31 -12.81
CA LEU A 76 -11.80 4.14 -14.01
C LEU A 76 -11.63 3.26 -15.25
N ASP A 77 -12.44 3.52 -16.26
CA ASP A 77 -12.28 2.98 -17.60
C ASP A 77 -11.35 3.87 -18.45
N ALA A 78 -11.35 5.15 -18.18
CA ALA A 78 -10.51 6.17 -18.81
C ALA A 78 -10.06 7.22 -17.78
N PRO A 79 -8.94 7.93 -17.99
CA PRO A 79 -8.53 9.03 -17.14
C PRO A 79 -9.43 10.24 -17.44
N ASP A 80 -10.50 10.43 -16.67
CA ASP A 80 -11.43 11.55 -16.77
C ASP A 80 -11.31 12.42 -15.52
N GLY A 81 -10.60 13.53 -15.65
CA GLY A 81 -10.35 14.48 -14.57
C GLY A 81 -11.62 15.17 -14.07
N GLN A 82 -12.61 15.41 -14.94
CA GLN A 82 -13.87 16.04 -14.54
C GLN A 82 -14.76 15.09 -13.73
N LEU A 83 -14.83 13.83 -14.16
CA LEU A 83 -15.53 12.80 -13.40
C LEU A 83 -14.91 12.63 -12.02
N VAL A 84 -13.57 12.55 -11.95
CA VAL A 84 -12.86 12.37 -10.68
C VAL A 84 -13.08 13.56 -9.76
N SER A 85 -12.95 14.80 -10.24
CA SER A 85 -13.16 16.01 -9.42
C SER A 85 -14.61 16.10 -8.89
N SER A 86 -15.61 15.76 -9.71
CA SER A 86 -17.02 15.74 -9.26
C SER A 86 -17.25 14.69 -8.17
N ARG A 87 -16.63 13.51 -8.29
CA ARG A 87 -16.72 12.44 -7.28
C ARG A 87 -16.00 12.81 -5.98
N ILE A 88 -14.88 13.51 -6.07
CA ILE A 88 -14.17 14.05 -4.89
C ILE A 88 -15.09 15.02 -4.16
N ALA A 89 -15.67 16.01 -4.86
CA ALA A 89 -16.57 16.98 -4.24
C ALA A 89 -17.78 16.31 -3.57
N GLN A 90 -18.39 15.33 -4.21
CA GLN A 90 -19.49 14.55 -3.64
C GLN A 90 -19.01 13.80 -2.38
N PHE A 91 -17.88 13.13 -2.45
CA PHE A 91 -17.32 12.37 -1.32
C PHE A 91 -17.03 13.27 -0.10
N LEU A 92 -16.44 14.45 -0.32
CA LEU A 92 -16.15 15.41 0.75
C LEU A 92 -17.45 15.85 1.44
N ALA A 93 -18.50 16.14 0.66
CA ALA A 93 -19.79 16.49 1.20
C ALA A 93 -20.45 15.36 2.00
N ASP A 94 -20.49 14.14 1.46
CA ASP A 94 -21.08 12.96 2.08
C ASP A 94 -20.35 12.53 3.36
N SER A 95 -19.02 12.68 3.36
CA SER A 95 -18.14 12.32 4.49
C SER A 95 -18.03 13.46 5.52
N LYS A 96 -18.69 14.60 5.29
CA LYS A 96 -18.61 15.80 6.14
C LYS A 96 -17.18 16.30 6.34
N LEU A 97 -16.33 16.06 5.34
CA LEU A 97 -14.99 16.61 5.32
C LEU A 97 -15.03 18.09 4.87
N PRO A 98 -14.06 18.90 5.30
CA PRO A 98 -13.95 20.26 4.79
C PRO A 98 -13.83 20.28 3.27
N SER A 99 -14.47 21.26 2.61
CA SER A 99 -14.41 21.40 1.15
C SER A 99 -13.02 21.77 0.64
N ASP A 100 -12.14 22.19 1.53
CA ASP A 100 -10.72 22.52 1.34
C ASP A 100 -9.78 21.36 1.74
N ALA A 101 -10.31 20.15 1.96
CA ALA A 101 -9.49 18.98 2.19
C ALA A 101 -8.65 18.64 0.94
N GLU A 102 -7.35 18.46 1.15
CA GLU A 102 -6.38 18.20 0.09
C GLU A 102 -6.16 16.70 -0.12
N VAL A 103 -5.97 16.29 -1.36
CA VAL A 103 -5.53 14.94 -1.69
C VAL A 103 -4.03 14.85 -1.41
N VAL A 104 -3.64 14.02 -0.45
CA VAL A 104 -2.23 13.84 -0.06
C VAL A 104 -1.62 12.58 -0.66
N PHE A 105 -2.45 11.59 -0.95
CA PHE A 105 -1.99 10.33 -1.52
C PHE A 105 -2.96 9.83 -2.58
N MET A 106 -2.41 9.40 -3.71
CA MET A 106 -3.12 8.86 -4.86
C MET A 106 -2.49 7.52 -5.24
N LYS A 107 -3.24 6.43 -5.09
CA LYS A 107 -2.80 5.09 -5.49
C LYS A 107 -3.60 4.65 -6.73
N MET A 108 -2.87 4.31 -7.79
CA MET A 108 -3.43 3.77 -9.03
C MET A 108 -3.19 2.27 -9.06
N ILE A 109 -4.23 1.46 -9.15
CA ILE A 109 -4.14 0.00 -9.17
C ILE A 109 -4.63 -0.49 -10.54
N GLY A 110 -3.69 -0.93 -11.39
CA GLY A 110 -4.01 -1.47 -12.71
C GLY A 110 -4.56 -2.89 -12.62
N GLY A 111 -5.70 -3.15 -13.28
CA GLY A 111 -6.25 -4.48 -13.44
C GLY A 111 -5.57 -5.25 -14.57
N PHE A 112 -5.35 -6.55 -14.39
CA PHE A 112 -4.76 -7.41 -15.40
C PHE A 112 -5.36 -8.82 -15.41
N ALA A 113 -5.36 -9.43 -16.58
CA ALA A 113 -5.65 -10.85 -16.77
C ALA A 113 -4.37 -11.69 -16.66
N ASP A 114 -4.53 -12.99 -16.38
CA ASP A 114 -3.42 -13.95 -16.28
C ASP A 114 -2.79 -14.23 -17.67
N ASN A 115 -2.02 -13.25 -18.17
CA ASN A 115 -1.19 -13.42 -19.36
C ASN A 115 0.17 -12.75 -19.15
N PRO A 116 1.25 -13.20 -19.81
CA PRO A 116 2.61 -12.71 -19.58
C PRO A 116 2.82 -11.21 -19.79
N SER A 117 1.98 -10.58 -20.61
CA SER A 117 2.03 -9.13 -20.90
C SER A 117 1.06 -8.31 -20.07
N GLY A 118 0.13 -8.95 -19.35
CA GLY A 118 -0.95 -8.28 -18.62
C GLY A 118 -0.45 -7.36 -17.53
N GLU A 119 0.50 -7.82 -16.72
CA GLU A 119 1.08 -7.04 -15.62
C GLU A 119 1.79 -5.77 -16.11
N SER A 120 2.60 -5.89 -17.15
CA SER A 120 3.30 -4.74 -17.74
C SER A 120 2.32 -3.73 -18.35
N ALA A 121 1.30 -4.22 -19.04
CA ALA A 121 0.26 -3.38 -19.65
C ALA A 121 -0.57 -2.66 -18.56
N ALA A 122 -0.92 -3.35 -17.46
CA ALA A 122 -1.65 -2.78 -16.33
C ALA A 122 -0.82 -1.70 -15.63
N THR A 123 0.47 -1.95 -15.38
CA THR A 123 1.40 -0.98 -14.79
C THR A 123 1.49 0.27 -15.65
N THR A 124 1.70 0.11 -16.95
CA THR A 124 1.79 1.22 -17.91
C THR A 124 0.51 2.04 -17.94
N ARG A 125 -0.65 1.37 -17.94
CA ARG A 125 -1.97 2.01 -17.90
C ARG A 125 -2.15 2.81 -16.61
N ALA A 126 -1.85 2.23 -15.47
CA ALA A 126 -1.96 2.88 -14.17
C ALA A 126 -1.07 4.13 -14.07
N ILE A 127 0.19 4.04 -14.53
CA ILE A 127 1.09 5.19 -14.60
C ILE A 127 0.51 6.28 -15.51
N LYS A 128 0.08 5.91 -16.72
CA LYS A 128 -0.49 6.86 -17.68
C LYS A 128 -1.70 7.59 -17.10
N TYR A 129 -2.63 6.86 -16.48
CA TYR A 129 -3.83 7.46 -15.87
C TYR A 129 -3.46 8.42 -14.74
N GLY A 130 -2.55 8.01 -13.84
CA GLY A 130 -2.10 8.85 -12.74
C GLY A 130 -1.44 10.15 -13.22
N MET A 131 -0.58 10.06 -14.24
CA MET A 131 0.07 11.25 -14.83
C MET A 131 -0.95 12.15 -15.53
N THR A 132 -1.89 11.59 -16.28
CA THR A 132 -2.94 12.37 -16.96
C THR A 132 -3.78 13.12 -15.93
N LEU A 133 -4.25 12.46 -14.87
CA LEU A 133 -5.06 13.10 -13.83
C LEU A 133 -4.30 14.22 -13.11
N LYS A 134 -3.00 14.02 -12.81
CA LYS A 134 -2.17 15.07 -12.20
C LYS A 134 -1.98 16.29 -13.11
N ASN A 135 -1.86 16.06 -14.41
CA ASN A 135 -1.69 17.13 -15.39
C ASN A 135 -2.99 17.90 -15.66
N GLU A 136 -4.12 17.20 -15.67
CA GLU A 136 -5.43 17.81 -15.91
C GLU A 136 -5.97 18.57 -14.68
N ASN A 137 -5.60 18.13 -13.47
CA ASN A 137 -6.06 18.72 -12.21
C ASN A 137 -4.88 18.98 -11.26
N PRO A 138 -3.95 19.86 -11.59
CA PRO A 138 -2.78 20.13 -10.76
C PRO A 138 -3.16 20.72 -9.39
N GLU A 139 -4.29 21.41 -9.30
CA GLU A 139 -4.81 21.97 -8.05
C GLU A 139 -5.21 20.89 -7.05
N LEU A 140 -5.81 19.79 -7.54
CA LEU A 140 -6.24 18.68 -6.71
C LEU A 140 -5.12 17.67 -6.38
N PHE A 141 -4.25 17.42 -7.35
CA PHE A 141 -3.28 16.33 -7.26
C PHE A 141 -1.81 16.79 -7.26
N GLY A 142 -1.55 18.10 -7.34
CA GLY A 142 -0.19 18.63 -7.41
C GLY A 142 0.70 18.16 -6.26
N LEU A 143 0.18 18.21 -5.04
CA LEU A 143 0.87 17.80 -3.82
C LEU A 143 0.74 16.29 -3.52
N ALA A 144 -0.17 15.59 -4.20
CA ALA A 144 -0.43 14.18 -3.94
C ALA A 144 0.76 13.31 -4.34
N THR A 145 1.17 12.43 -3.44
CA THR A 145 2.13 11.37 -3.76
C THR A 145 1.44 10.31 -4.61
N LEU A 146 1.97 10.05 -5.81
CA LEU A 146 1.48 9.01 -6.70
C LEU A 146 2.16 7.68 -6.37
N SER A 147 1.36 6.67 -6.09
CA SER A 147 1.78 5.26 -6.00
C SER A 147 1.10 4.44 -7.08
N VAL A 148 1.79 3.46 -7.63
CA VAL A 148 1.26 2.56 -8.66
C VAL A 148 1.39 1.13 -8.19
N ASP A 149 0.32 0.36 -8.40
CA ASP A 149 0.22 -1.05 -8.07
C ASP A 149 -0.56 -1.80 -9.15
N ILE A 150 -0.60 -3.12 -9.09
CA ILE A 150 -1.40 -3.97 -9.97
C ILE A 150 -2.17 -5.01 -9.15
N SER A 151 -3.35 -5.39 -9.60
CA SER A 151 -4.14 -6.40 -8.91
C SER A 151 -5.07 -7.15 -9.86
N LYS A 152 -5.16 -8.47 -9.67
CA LYS A 152 -6.15 -9.33 -10.35
C LYS A 152 -7.59 -9.09 -9.88
N SER A 153 -7.77 -8.47 -8.73
CA SER A 153 -9.11 -8.10 -8.22
C SER A 153 -9.71 -6.91 -8.95
N VAL A 154 -8.90 -6.14 -9.68
CA VAL A 154 -9.37 -5.11 -10.60
C VAL A 154 -9.52 -5.74 -11.97
N ALA A 155 -10.66 -5.51 -12.62
CA ALA A 155 -10.93 -6.06 -13.94
C ALA A 155 -9.86 -5.63 -14.96
N ASP A 156 -9.49 -6.53 -15.86
CA ASP A 156 -8.53 -6.20 -16.93
C ASP A 156 -9.03 -5.02 -17.76
N GLY A 157 -8.11 -4.17 -18.14
CA GLY A 157 -8.43 -2.93 -18.85
C GLY A 157 -8.80 -1.75 -17.96
N LYS A 158 -9.17 -1.98 -16.71
CA LYS A 158 -9.58 -0.93 -15.76
C LYS A 158 -8.46 -0.53 -14.80
N VAL A 159 -8.62 0.63 -14.17
CA VAL A 159 -7.72 1.13 -13.12
C VAL A 159 -8.54 1.57 -11.92
N ALA A 160 -8.22 1.05 -10.74
CA ALA A 160 -8.80 1.56 -9.50
C ALA A 160 -7.94 2.72 -8.98
N LEU A 161 -8.59 3.86 -8.70
CA LEU A 161 -8.00 5.03 -8.09
C LEU A 161 -8.39 5.08 -6.63
N VAL A 162 -7.41 5.10 -5.74
CA VAL A 162 -7.61 5.24 -4.30
C VAL A 162 -7.02 6.57 -3.85
N LEU A 163 -7.84 7.42 -3.25
CA LEU A 163 -7.46 8.74 -2.77
C LEU A 163 -7.51 8.81 -1.25
N THR A 164 -6.49 9.40 -0.66
CA THR A 164 -6.45 9.73 0.77
C THR A 164 -6.40 11.24 0.94
N PHE A 165 -7.23 11.75 1.85
CA PHE A 165 -7.40 13.18 2.08
C PHE A 165 -6.78 13.59 3.42
N ALA A 166 -6.16 14.76 3.43
CA ALA A 166 -5.81 15.46 4.66
C ALA A 166 -6.84 16.56 4.90
N ALA A 167 -7.51 16.50 6.05
CA ALA A 167 -8.31 17.62 6.53
C ALA A 167 -7.38 18.58 7.27
N VAL A 168 -7.23 19.79 6.77
CA VAL A 168 -6.52 20.84 7.49
C VAL A 168 -7.43 21.34 8.63
N PRO A 169 -7.01 21.28 9.91
CA PRO A 169 -7.81 21.81 11.00
C PRO A 169 -8.02 23.32 10.78
N LYS A 170 -9.27 23.77 10.70
CA LYS A 170 -9.55 25.22 10.75
C LYS A 170 -9.00 25.75 12.08
N LYS A 171 -8.08 26.71 11.99
CA LYS A 171 -7.63 27.51 13.15
C LYS A 171 -8.76 28.38 13.66
#